data_c4e03fdf6a557332c013a15c8427acef
#
_entry.id   c4e03fdf6a557332c013a15c8427acef
#
_cell.length_a   1.000
_cell.length_b   1.000
_cell.length_c   1.000
_cell.angle_alpha   90.00
_cell.angle_beta   90.00
_cell.angle_gamma   90.00
#
_symmetry.space_group_name_H-M   'P 1'
#
loop_
_entity.id
_entity.type
_entity.pdbx_description
1 polymer ?
#
loop_
_entity_poly.entity_id
_entity_poly.type
_entity_poly.pdbx_seq_one_letter_code
_entity_poly.pdbx_strand_id
1 'polypeptide(L)'
;MGSTNVHCLCPPSAQSARATADDATILAAARQVASGVSVVTVGAGEERAGLMAVSVSLLSADPAALLVCVNRARPGYSAFARSRRFAVNVLGGDQREIAHHFTGFRDASDAWRFDIGRWLLLADGLSCLADCAAVFECETEETIERHANAIVIGWVRRAVIGGASGALVRWRGAYDQLGWSRDEISRAVGLRPSGEAQDGC
;
A
#
# COMPACT_ATOMS: atom_id res chain seq x y z
N MET A 1 5.90 21.19 37.16
CA MET A 1 6.56 21.65 35.93
C MET A 1 7.62 20.61 35.59
N GLY A 2 7.28 19.62 34.77
CA GLY A 2 8.16 18.55 34.34
C GLY A 2 8.87 18.96 33.04
N SER A 3 10.19 19.16 33.12
CA SER A 3 11.04 19.40 31.96
C SER A 3 11.13 18.10 31.12
N THR A 4 10.53 18.09 29.97
CA THR A 4 10.68 16.99 29.00
C THR A 4 12.05 17.15 28.36
N ASN A 5 13.04 16.37 28.80
CA ASN A 5 14.34 16.29 28.14
C ASN A 5 14.13 15.62 26.76
N VAL A 6 14.07 16.42 25.73
CA VAL A 6 14.23 15.98 24.34
C VAL A 6 15.72 15.70 24.14
N HIS A 7 16.14 14.45 24.21
CA HIS A 7 17.48 14.06 23.79
C HIS A 7 17.61 14.28 22.29
N CYS A 8 18.36 15.31 21.91
CA CYS A 8 18.78 15.51 20.53
C CYS A 8 19.74 14.37 20.14
N LEU A 9 19.36 13.58 19.18
CA LEU A 9 20.19 12.50 18.62
C LEU A 9 21.35 13.01 17.74
N CYS A 10 21.54 14.33 17.66
CA CYS A 10 22.67 14.95 16.96
C CYS A 10 23.86 15.15 17.92
N PRO A 11 25.05 14.62 17.63
CA PRO A 11 26.26 14.95 18.38
C PRO A 11 26.63 16.42 18.17
N PRO A 12 27.17 17.12 19.19
CA PRO A 12 27.40 18.58 19.19
C PRO A 12 28.62 19.05 18.42
N SER A 13 28.98 18.48 17.28
CA SER A 13 30.09 18.98 16.44
C SER A 13 30.02 18.44 15.02
N ALA A 14 29.03 18.90 14.24
CA ALA A 14 28.97 18.57 12.84
C ALA A 14 29.14 19.79 11.94
N GLN A 15 30.28 20.44 12.06
CA GLN A 15 30.90 21.17 10.95
C GLN A 15 32.02 20.31 10.37
N SER A 16 31.72 19.14 9.86
CA SER A 16 32.68 18.39 9.05
C SER A 16 31.96 17.26 8.33
N ALA A 17 32.02 17.31 7.00
CA ALA A 17 31.77 16.24 6.09
C ALA A 17 30.44 15.51 6.34
N ARG A 18 29.53 15.52 5.38
CA ARG A 18 28.46 14.54 5.28
C ARG A 18 29.10 13.16 5.45
N ALA A 19 29.03 12.61 6.65
CA ALA A 19 29.35 11.21 6.87
C ALA A 19 28.38 10.45 6.00
N THR A 20 28.84 9.92 4.88
CA THR A 20 28.08 9.02 4.05
C THR A 20 27.93 7.75 4.87
N ALA A 21 26.75 7.53 5.45
CA ALA A 21 26.40 6.22 5.98
C ALA A 21 26.62 5.21 4.86
N ASP A 22 27.22 4.06 5.19
CA ASP A 22 27.36 3.00 4.20
C ASP A 22 25.98 2.50 3.75
N ASP A 23 25.90 1.94 2.55
CA ASP A 23 24.64 1.49 1.97
C ASP A 23 23.93 0.45 2.86
N ALA A 24 24.69 -0.36 3.60
CA ALA A 24 24.14 -1.37 4.51
C ALA A 24 23.43 -0.72 5.70
N THR A 25 24.03 0.30 6.29
CA THR A 25 23.42 1.07 7.38
C THR A 25 22.16 1.80 6.90
N ILE A 26 22.19 2.42 5.71
CA ILE A 26 21.02 3.10 5.13
C ILE A 26 19.88 2.11 4.93
N LEU A 27 20.16 0.94 4.34
CA LEU A 27 19.16 -0.11 4.12
C LEU A 27 18.62 -0.68 5.44
N ALA A 28 19.47 -0.86 6.44
CA ALA A 28 19.06 -1.34 7.76
C ALA A 28 18.14 -0.33 8.46
N ALA A 29 18.47 0.96 8.38
CA ALA A 29 17.62 2.03 8.92
C ALA A 29 16.29 2.14 8.16
N ALA A 30 16.30 2.10 6.83
CA ALA A 30 15.10 2.15 6.02
C ALA A 30 14.13 0.99 6.33
N ARG A 31 14.65 -0.18 6.67
CA ARG A 31 13.84 -1.34 7.09
C ARG A 31 13.11 -1.16 8.41
N GLN A 32 13.48 -0.16 9.22
CA GLN A 32 12.76 0.16 10.46
C GLN A 32 11.46 0.93 10.20
N VAL A 33 11.26 1.48 9.01
CA VAL A 33 10.01 2.15 8.61
C VAL A 33 8.98 1.09 8.30
N ALA A 34 7.93 1.02 9.13
CA ALA A 34 6.75 0.23 8.81
C ALA A 34 5.92 0.95 7.74
N SER A 35 5.50 0.22 6.73
CA SER A 35 4.73 0.78 5.61
C SER A 35 3.53 -0.08 5.28
N GLY A 36 2.39 0.54 4.99
CA GLY A 36 1.23 -0.17 4.43
C GLY A 36 1.59 -0.81 3.09
N VAL A 37 0.92 -1.90 2.77
CA VAL A 37 1.13 -2.64 1.52
C VAL A 37 -0.06 -2.41 0.60
N SER A 38 0.23 -2.04 -0.64
CA SER A 38 -0.78 -1.83 -1.67
C SER A 38 -0.39 -2.52 -2.97
N VAL A 39 -1.38 -2.88 -3.77
CA VAL A 39 -1.19 -3.28 -5.16
C VAL A 39 -1.70 -2.16 -6.05
N VAL A 40 -0.83 -1.64 -6.90
CA VAL A 40 -1.21 -0.66 -7.93
C VAL A 40 -1.51 -1.41 -9.21
N THR A 41 -2.68 -1.16 -9.79
CA THR A 41 -3.15 -1.80 -11.03
C THR A 41 -3.39 -0.77 -12.11
N VAL A 42 -3.10 -1.14 -13.34
CA VAL A 42 -3.28 -0.34 -14.55
C VAL A 42 -3.77 -1.20 -15.70
N GLY A 43 -4.28 -0.57 -16.74
CA GLY A 43 -4.71 -1.23 -17.96
C GLY A 43 -6.00 -2.04 -17.79
N ALA A 44 -6.43 -2.65 -18.89
CA ALA A 44 -7.65 -3.44 -18.99
C ALA A 44 -7.40 -4.74 -19.76
N GLY A 45 -8.19 -5.77 -19.50
CA GLY A 45 -8.13 -7.05 -20.21
C GLY A 45 -6.73 -7.69 -20.16
N GLU A 46 -6.18 -8.02 -21.31
CA GLU A 46 -4.86 -8.64 -21.44
C GLU A 46 -3.70 -7.66 -21.20
N GLU A 47 -3.95 -6.36 -21.35
CA GLU A 47 -2.95 -5.31 -21.07
C GLU A 47 -2.91 -4.89 -19.59
N ARG A 48 -3.73 -5.53 -18.75
CA ARG A 48 -3.70 -5.25 -17.32
C ARG A 48 -2.35 -5.63 -16.72
N ALA A 49 -1.84 -4.74 -15.90
CA ALA A 49 -0.62 -4.96 -15.15
C ALA A 49 -0.78 -4.51 -13.71
N GLY A 50 0.04 -5.07 -12.84
CA GLY A 50 0.02 -4.71 -11.43
C GLY A 50 1.40 -4.79 -10.81
N LEU A 51 1.62 -3.95 -9.83
CA LEU A 51 2.86 -3.92 -9.06
C LEU A 51 2.59 -3.64 -7.58
N MET A 52 3.40 -4.25 -6.73
CA MET A 52 3.31 -3.98 -5.30
C MET A 52 3.98 -2.65 -4.98
N ALA A 53 3.30 -1.81 -4.19
CA ALA A 53 3.82 -0.56 -3.65
C ALA A 53 3.74 -0.57 -2.11
N VAL A 54 4.83 -0.18 -1.48
CA VAL A 54 4.92 0.01 -0.02
C VAL A 54 5.11 1.49 0.35
N SER A 55 5.10 2.36 -0.63
CA SER A 55 5.25 3.80 -0.48
C SER A 55 4.06 4.47 -1.14
N VAL A 56 2.93 4.47 -0.43
CA VAL A 56 1.70 5.18 -0.79
C VAL A 56 1.37 6.13 0.35
N SER A 57 1.12 7.37 0.02
CA SER A 57 0.78 8.40 1.00
C SER A 57 -0.29 9.35 0.45
N LEU A 58 -1.18 9.81 1.32
CA LEU A 58 -2.04 10.94 1.00
C LEU A 58 -1.18 12.19 0.91
N LEU A 59 -1.15 12.82 -0.27
CA LEU A 59 -0.41 14.06 -0.50
C LEU A 59 -1.27 15.27 -0.09
N SER A 60 -2.53 15.27 -0.46
CA SER A 60 -3.51 16.31 -0.15
C SER A 60 -4.89 15.71 -0.03
N ALA A 61 -5.73 16.30 0.82
CA ALA A 61 -7.14 15.96 0.93
C ALA A 61 -8.03 16.86 0.09
N ASP A 62 -7.57 18.08 -0.22
CA ASP A 62 -8.29 19.06 -1.05
C ASP A 62 -7.26 19.89 -1.86
N PRO A 63 -7.16 19.70 -3.19
CA PRO A 63 -7.74 18.59 -3.93
C PRO A 63 -7.15 17.23 -3.50
N ALA A 64 -7.95 16.18 -3.57
CA ALA A 64 -7.53 14.86 -3.11
C ALA A 64 -6.48 14.25 -4.05
N ALA A 65 -5.28 14.01 -3.54
CA ALA A 65 -4.15 13.47 -4.30
C ALA A 65 -3.35 12.46 -3.48
N LEU A 66 -2.89 11.41 -4.14
CA LEU A 66 -1.98 10.40 -3.59
C LEU A 66 -0.60 10.51 -4.22
N LEU A 67 0.41 10.20 -3.41
CA LEU A 67 1.77 9.95 -3.84
C LEU A 67 2.02 8.44 -3.82
N VAL A 68 2.54 7.90 -4.92
CA VAL A 68 2.94 6.50 -5.06
C VAL A 68 4.37 6.44 -5.53
N CYS A 69 5.24 5.75 -4.80
CA CYS A 69 6.62 5.52 -5.23
C CYS A 69 6.76 4.08 -5.73
N VAL A 70 7.21 3.92 -6.97
CA VAL A 70 7.37 2.63 -7.63
C VAL A 70 8.80 2.45 -8.16
N ASN A 71 9.30 1.22 -8.09
CA ASN A 71 10.61 0.90 -8.67
C ASN A 71 10.45 0.63 -10.17
N ARG A 72 11.21 1.37 -10.99
CA ARG A 72 11.17 1.31 -12.46
C ARG A 72 11.67 -0.01 -13.05
N ALA A 73 12.44 -0.78 -12.30
CA ALA A 73 12.90 -2.10 -12.70
C ALA A 73 11.84 -3.21 -12.51
N ARG A 74 10.69 -2.89 -11.90
CA ARG A 74 9.65 -3.89 -11.68
C ARG A 74 8.90 -4.22 -12.96
N PRO A 75 8.57 -5.50 -13.19
CA PRO A 75 7.57 -5.87 -14.19
C PRO A 75 6.29 -5.06 -13.99
N GLY A 76 5.63 -4.68 -15.06
CA GLY A 76 4.44 -3.82 -15.00
C GLY A 76 4.73 -2.31 -14.95
N TYR A 77 5.95 -1.86 -14.61
CA TYR A 77 6.25 -0.43 -14.61
C TYR A 77 6.04 0.23 -15.98
N SER A 78 6.42 -0.43 -17.07
CA SER A 78 6.25 0.10 -18.42
C SER A 78 4.76 0.30 -18.77
N ALA A 79 3.88 -0.59 -18.33
CA ALA A 79 2.44 -0.41 -18.49
C ALA A 79 1.93 0.73 -17.60
N PHE A 80 2.39 0.79 -16.35
CA PHE A 80 2.06 1.87 -15.43
C PHE A 80 2.47 3.25 -15.95
N ALA A 81 3.70 3.39 -16.47
CA ALA A 81 4.22 4.66 -16.99
C ALA A 81 3.46 5.18 -18.24
N ARG A 82 2.83 4.28 -19.00
CA ARG A 82 2.01 4.64 -20.16
C ARG A 82 0.55 4.91 -19.81
N SER A 83 0.11 4.46 -18.64
CA SER A 83 -1.29 4.61 -18.22
C SER A 83 -1.53 5.98 -17.59
N ARG A 84 -2.61 6.62 -18.02
CA ARG A 84 -3.09 7.85 -17.37
C ARG A 84 -3.94 7.59 -16.14
N ARG A 85 -4.38 6.34 -15.94
CA ARG A 85 -5.25 5.94 -14.82
C ARG A 85 -4.70 4.70 -14.15
N PHE A 86 -4.83 4.68 -12.84
CA PHE A 86 -4.41 3.56 -12.02
C PHE A 86 -5.30 3.42 -10.80
N ALA A 87 -5.37 2.21 -10.24
CA ALA A 87 -5.99 2.01 -8.95
C ALA A 87 -4.93 1.63 -7.91
N VAL A 88 -5.09 2.15 -6.70
CA VAL A 88 -4.32 1.75 -5.52
C VAL A 88 -5.23 0.89 -4.65
N ASN A 89 -4.91 -0.40 -4.55
CA ASN A 89 -5.65 -1.36 -3.72
C ASN A 89 -4.87 -1.55 -2.42
N VAL A 90 -5.35 -0.98 -1.33
CA VAL A 90 -4.73 -1.10 0.00
C VAL A 90 -5.07 -2.46 0.58
N LEU A 91 -4.06 -3.28 0.86
CA LEU A 91 -4.27 -4.65 1.30
C LEU A 91 -4.68 -4.75 2.77
N GLY A 92 -5.65 -5.62 3.04
CA GLY A 92 -6.02 -6.05 4.38
C GLY A 92 -5.01 -7.01 4.99
N GLY A 93 -5.10 -7.22 6.29
CA GLY A 93 -4.13 -8.02 7.04
C GLY A 93 -4.00 -9.47 6.59
N ASP A 94 -5.07 -10.05 6.07
CA ASP A 94 -5.16 -11.43 5.58
C ASP A 94 -4.70 -11.61 4.12
N GLN A 95 -4.36 -10.51 3.42
CA GLN A 95 -4.04 -10.53 1.99
C GLN A 95 -2.54 -10.65 1.68
N ARG A 96 -1.78 -11.31 2.56
CA ARG A 96 -0.33 -11.55 2.38
C ARG A 96 0.00 -12.29 1.08
N GLU A 97 -0.80 -13.26 0.69
CA GLU A 97 -0.57 -14.03 -0.54
C GLU A 97 -0.68 -13.14 -1.78
N ILE A 98 -1.63 -12.22 -1.81
CA ILE A 98 -1.75 -11.24 -2.88
C ILE A 98 -0.48 -10.39 -2.96
N ALA A 99 0.03 -9.89 -1.83
CA ALA A 99 1.28 -9.14 -1.80
C ALA A 99 2.45 -9.96 -2.37
N HIS A 100 2.56 -11.23 -2.03
CA HIS A 100 3.60 -12.13 -2.57
C HIS A 100 3.49 -12.30 -4.09
N HIS A 101 2.29 -12.45 -4.64
CA HIS A 101 2.04 -12.57 -6.07
C HIS A 101 2.54 -11.35 -6.85
N PHE A 102 2.33 -10.15 -6.31
CA PHE A 102 2.76 -8.90 -6.95
C PHE A 102 4.20 -8.48 -6.62
N THR A 103 4.90 -9.23 -5.75
CA THR A 103 6.32 -8.96 -5.42
C THR A 103 7.30 -9.67 -6.36
N GLY A 104 6.93 -10.82 -6.92
CA GLY A 104 7.83 -11.69 -7.70
C GLY A 104 8.31 -11.07 -9.02
N PHE A 105 9.56 -11.38 -9.37
CA PHE A 105 10.15 -11.12 -10.69
C PHE A 105 9.99 -12.37 -11.57
N ARG A 106 8.82 -12.64 -12.10
CA ARG A 106 8.64 -13.69 -13.10
C ARG A 106 8.44 -13.06 -14.45
N ASP A 107 9.12 -13.57 -15.46
CA ASP A 107 9.14 -13.09 -16.86
C ASP A 107 7.85 -13.44 -17.64
N ALA A 108 6.80 -13.86 -16.99
CA ALA A 108 5.54 -14.16 -17.67
C ALA A 108 4.64 -12.91 -17.74
N SER A 109 3.70 -12.92 -18.66
CA SER A 109 2.64 -11.91 -18.74
C SER A 109 2.06 -11.65 -17.34
N ASP A 110 1.78 -10.40 -17.00
CA ASP A 110 1.25 -10.03 -15.67
C ASP A 110 -0.13 -10.68 -15.36
N ALA A 111 -0.74 -11.38 -16.33
CA ALA A 111 -2.06 -12.00 -16.21
C ALA A 111 -2.15 -12.96 -15.00
N TRP A 112 -1.15 -13.83 -14.78
CA TRP A 112 -1.12 -14.79 -13.67
C TRP A 112 -1.15 -14.13 -12.27
N ARG A 113 -0.75 -12.85 -12.19
CA ARG A 113 -0.77 -12.09 -10.92
C ARG A 113 -2.18 -11.86 -10.41
N PHE A 114 -3.16 -11.91 -11.31
CA PHE A 114 -4.56 -11.70 -11.03
C PHE A 114 -5.33 -13.01 -10.81
N ASP A 115 -4.65 -14.16 -10.81
CA ASP A 115 -5.28 -15.48 -10.58
C ASP A 115 -5.70 -15.68 -9.12
N ILE A 116 -5.15 -14.88 -8.21
CA ILE A 116 -5.55 -14.88 -6.80
C ILE A 116 -6.27 -13.57 -6.44
N GLY A 117 -7.17 -13.67 -5.47
CA GLY A 117 -8.03 -12.57 -5.09
C GLY A 117 -9.24 -12.40 -6.01
N ARG A 118 -10.22 -11.66 -5.56
CA ARG A 118 -11.43 -11.36 -6.33
C ARG A 118 -11.29 -9.97 -6.94
N TRP A 119 -11.07 -9.93 -8.25
CA TRP A 119 -10.89 -8.71 -9.01
C TRP A 119 -12.18 -8.25 -9.65
N LEU A 120 -12.54 -6.99 -9.43
CA LEU A 120 -13.64 -6.30 -10.08
C LEU A 120 -13.11 -5.43 -11.21
N LEU A 121 -13.86 -5.34 -12.30
CA LEU A 121 -13.57 -4.41 -13.39
C LEU A 121 -14.43 -3.16 -13.21
N LEU A 122 -13.82 -2.00 -13.23
CA LEU A 122 -14.51 -0.73 -13.31
C LEU A 122 -15.03 -0.52 -14.74
N ALA A 123 -15.85 0.52 -14.94
CA ALA A 123 -16.49 0.82 -16.22
C ALA A 123 -15.47 1.03 -17.37
N ASP A 124 -14.26 1.48 -17.04
CA ASP A 124 -13.14 1.67 -17.96
C ASP A 124 -12.20 0.46 -18.07
N GLY A 125 -12.57 -0.67 -17.45
CA GLY A 125 -11.80 -1.92 -17.45
C GLY A 125 -10.66 -1.97 -16.42
N LEU A 126 -10.43 -0.92 -15.63
CA LEU A 126 -9.41 -0.91 -14.59
C LEU A 126 -9.73 -1.96 -13.51
N SER A 127 -8.75 -2.79 -13.15
CA SER A 127 -8.94 -3.87 -12.18
C SER A 127 -8.80 -3.34 -10.76
N CYS A 128 -9.78 -3.61 -9.90
CA CYS A 128 -9.76 -3.31 -8.47
C CYS A 128 -9.98 -4.57 -7.65
N LEU A 129 -9.28 -4.68 -6.52
CA LEU A 129 -9.42 -5.80 -5.60
C LEU A 129 -10.66 -5.60 -4.71
N ALA A 130 -11.59 -6.56 -4.75
CA ALA A 130 -12.89 -6.40 -4.10
C ALA A 130 -12.84 -6.39 -2.57
N ASP A 131 -11.97 -7.22 -1.99
CA ASP A 131 -11.96 -7.49 -0.55
C ASP A 131 -10.76 -6.84 0.16
N CYS A 132 -10.20 -5.77 -0.40
CA CYS A 132 -9.11 -5.00 0.22
C CYS A 132 -9.63 -4.00 1.28
N ALA A 133 -8.72 -3.34 1.98
CA ALA A 133 -9.08 -2.35 3.00
C ALA A 133 -9.63 -1.05 2.39
N ALA A 134 -9.05 -0.62 1.28
CA ALA A 134 -9.53 0.52 0.51
C ALA A 134 -9.05 0.45 -0.94
N VAL A 135 -9.80 1.09 -1.84
CA VAL A 135 -9.40 1.32 -3.23
C VAL A 135 -9.44 2.81 -3.52
N PHE A 136 -8.40 3.30 -4.17
CA PHE A 136 -8.37 4.64 -4.73
C PHE A 136 -8.23 4.54 -6.26
N GLU A 137 -9.16 5.13 -6.98
CA GLU A 137 -9.08 5.31 -8.43
C GLU A 137 -8.42 6.67 -8.69
N CYS A 138 -7.29 6.63 -9.39
CA CYS A 138 -6.47 7.82 -9.60
C CYS A 138 -6.25 8.10 -11.09
N GLU A 139 -6.09 9.37 -11.39
CA GLU A 139 -5.58 9.86 -12.67
C GLU A 139 -4.19 10.48 -12.45
N THR A 140 -3.21 10.06 -13.24
CA THR A 140 -1.84 10.56 -13.13
C THR A 140 -1.80 12.06 -13.42
N GLU A 141 -1.33 12.83 -12.46
CA GLU A 141 -1.07 14.26 -12.55
C GLU A 141 0.37 14.51 -13.01
N GLU A 142 1.32 13.92 -12.27
CA GLU A 142 2.74 14.10 -12.50
C GLU A 142 3.51 12.81 -12.22
N THR A 143 4.58 12.61 -12.99
CA THR A 143 5.55 11.54 -12.75
C THR A 143 6.95 12.11 -12.71
N ILE A 144 7.64 11.90 -11.58
CA ILE A 144 9.00 12.38 -11.32
C ILE A 144 9.92 11.18 -11.23
N GLU A 145 10.75 10.96 -12.23
CA GLU A 145 11.73 9.89 -12.22
C GLU A 145 13.01 10.31 -11.48
N ARG A 146 13.42 9.51 -10.50
CA ARG A 146 14.67 9.73 -9.76
C ARG A 146 15.33 8.38 -9.47
N HIS A 147 16.57 8.24 -9.91
CA HIS A 147 17.35 7.01 -9.76
C HIS A 147 16.57 5.79 -10.30
N ALA A 148 16.46 4.73 -9.50
CA ALA A 148 15.72 3.53 -9.86
C ALA A 148 14.20 3.63 -9.63
N ASN A 149 13.69 4.77 -9.18
CA ASN A 149 12.28 4.93 -8.79
C ASN A 149 11.58 6.03 -9.58
N ALA A 150 10.27 5.93 -9.64
CA ALA A 150 9.36 6.98 -10.06
C ALA A 150 8.43 7.35 -8.92
N ILE A 151 8.29 8.64 -8.67
CA ILE A 151 7.28 9.22 -7.78
C ILE A 151 6.13 9.64 -8.68
N VAL A 152 4.96 9.07 -8.45
CA VAL A 152 3.76 9.39 -9.21
C VAL A 152 2.78 10.08 -8.30
N ILE A 153 2.35 11.26 -8.71
CA ILE A 153 1.27 12.00 -8.09
C ILE A 153 0.02 11.72 -8.91
N GLY A 154 -1.03 11.29 -8.22
CA GLY A 154 -2.30 10.98 -8.87
C GLY A 154 -3.47 11.66 -8.15
N TRP A 155 -4.30 12.33 -8.93
CA TRP A 155 -5.57 12.86 -8.43
C TRP A 155 -6.52 11.72 -8.13
N VAL A 156 -7.09 11.71 -6.95
CA VAL A 156 -8.10 10.73 -6.55
C VAL A 156 -9.44 11.11 -7.17
N ARG A 157 -9.91 10.28 -8.08
CA ARG A 157 -11.22 10.43 -8.73
C ARG A 157 -12.33 9.79 -7.91
N ARG A 158 -11.98 8.70 -7.22
CA ARG A 158 -12.90 7.95 -6.38
C ARG A 158 -12.12 7.21 -5.31
N ALA A 159 -12.71 7.08 -4.12
CA ALA A 159 -12.21 6.24 -3.06
C ALA A 159 -13.35 5.36 -2.52
N VAL A 160 -13.03 4.11 -2.22
CA VAL A 160 -13.97 3.14 -1.65
C VAL A 160 -13.29 2.49 -0.45
N ILE A 161 -13.97 2.45 0.67
CA ILE A 161 -13.55 1.69 1.85
C ILE A 161 -14.07 0.26 1.66
N GLY A 162 -13.17 -0.70 1.71
CA GLY A 162 -13.50 -2.12 1.58
C GLY A 162 -13.85 -2.78 2.91
N GLY A 163 -14.04 -4.10 2.85
CA GLY A 163 -14.46 -4.90 4.01
C GLY A 163 -13.34 -5.61 4.76
N ALA A 164 -12.07 -5.47 4.33
CA ALA A 164 -10.96 -6.14 4.97
C ALA A 164 -10.80 -5.70 6.44
N SER A 165 -10.47 -6.66 7.29
CA SER A 165 -10.14 -6.41 8.67
C SER A 165 -8.64 -6.20 8.84
N GLY A 166 -8.27 -5.13 9.55
CA GLY A 166 -6.88 -4.79 9.79
C GLY A 166 -6.16 -4.28 8.52
N ALA A 167 -4.88 -4.04 8.63
CA ALA A 167 -4.03 -3.58 7.55
C ALA A 167 -2.81 -4.49 7.39
N LEU A 168 -2.45 -4.81 6.14
CA LEU A 168 -1.19 -5.47 5.86
C LEU A 168 -0.07 -4.44 5.87
N VAL A 169 0.96 -4.69 6.67
CA VAL A 169 2.15 -3.85 6.74
C VAL A 169 3.39 -4.64 6.37
N ARG A 170 4.39 -3.93 5.86
CA ARG A 170 5.73 -4.46 5.66
C ARG A 170 6.69 -3.79 6.63
N TRP A 171 7.37 -4.60 7.44
CA TRP A 171 8.35 -4.14 8.41
C TRP A 171 9.54 -5.11 8.47
N ARG A 172 10.74 -4.58 8.47
CA ARG A 172 12.00 -5.36 8.49
C ARG A 172 12.09 -6.44 7.40
N GLY A 173 11.42 -6.21 6.26
CA GLY A 173 11.40 -7.16 5.15
C GLY A 173 10.36 -8.25 5.23
N ALA A 174 9.62 -8.37 6.33
CA ALA A 174 8.51 -9.28 6.54
C ALA A 174 7.15 -8.56 6.37
N TYR A 175 6.10 -9.35 6.19
CA TYR A 175 4.73 -8.87 6.28
C TYR A 175 4.17 -9.16 7.67
N ASP A 176 3.45 -8.20 8.21
CA ASP A 176 2.75 -8.29 9.48
C ASP A 176 1.35 -7.66 9.34
N GLN A 177 0.49 -7.89 10.30
CA GLN A 177 -0.87 -7.37 10.33
C GLN A 177 -1.02 -6.38 11.48
N LEU A 178 -1.59 -5.22 11.18
CA LEU A 178 -2.05 -4.27 12.18
C LEU A 178 -3.57 -4.31 12.29
N GLY A 179 -4.05 -4.19 13.51
CA GLY A 179 -5.47 -4.21 13.82
C GLY A 179 -5.97 -5.64 14.12
N TRP A 180 -7.12 -5.68 14.76
CA TRP A 180 -7.78 -6.92 15.15
C TRP A 180 -8.89 -7.19 14.14
N SER A 181 -9.11 -8.47 13.83
CA SER A 181 -10.29 -8.86 13.07
C SER A 181 -11.57 -8.48 13.84
N ARG A 182 -12.69 -8.34 13.15
CA ARG A 182 -13.98 -8.10 13.81
C ARG A 182 -14.29 -9.14 14.87
N ASP A 183 -13.93 -10.40 14.61
CA ASP A 183 -14.14 -11.51 15.54
C ASP A 183 -13.22 -11.41 16.76
N GLU A 184 -11.99 -10.94 16.59
CA GLU A 184 -11.06 -10.69 17.69
C GLU A 184 -11.52 -9.51 18.54
N ILE A 185 -11.98 -8.43 17.91
CA ILE A 185 -12.57 -7.29 18.63
C ILE A 185 -13.80 -7.74 19.42
N SER A 186 -14.72 -8.49 18.80
CA SER A 186 -15.92 -8.99 19.46
C SER A 186 -15.60 -9.89 20.66
N ARG A 187 -14.60 -10.74 20.54
CA ARG A 187 -14.10 -11.59 21.64
C ARG A 187 -13.44 -10.77 22.73
N ALA A 188 -12.61 -9.80 22.38
CA ALA A 188 -11.86 -8.98 23.34
C ALA A 188 -12.76 -8.02 24.12
N VAL A 189 -13.81 -7.48 23.49
CA VAL A 189 -14.72 -6.49 24.11
C VAL A 189 -15.92 -7.16 24.75
N GLY A 190 -16.09 -8.47 24.60
CA GLY A 190 -17.21 -9.22 25.21
C GLY A 190 -18.58 -8.83 24.67
N LEU A 191 -18.64 -8.18 23.53
CA LEU A 191 -19.88 -7.84 22.84
C LEU A 191 -20.46 -9.11 22.22
N ARG A 192 -21.50 -9.66 22.84
CA ARG A 192 -22.34 -10.68 22.19
C ARG A 192 -22.97 -10.04 20.94
N PRO A 193 -23.02 -10.74 19.80
CA PRO A 193 -23.80 -10.28 18.68
C PRO A 193 -25.25 -10.12 19.13
N SER A 194 -25.79 -8.92 19.02
CA SER A 194 -27.19 -8.63 19.23
C SER A 194 -28.00 -9.27 18.10
N GLY A 195 -28.54 -10.46 18.34
CA GLY A 195 -29.32 -11.18 17.33
C GLY A 195 -29.81 -12.53 17.79
N GLU A 196 -30.49 -12.57 18.94
CA GLU A 196 -31.53 -13.56 19.19
C GLU A 196 -32.62 -12.85 19.99
N ALA A 197 -33.63 -12.33 19.27
CA ALA A 197 -34.91 -12.05 19.86
C ALA A 197 -35.46 -13.40 20.37
N GLN A 198 -35.55 -13.53 21.68
CA GLN A 198 -36.34 -14.59 22.27
C GLN A 198 -37.81 -14.23 22.00
N ASP A 199 -38.37 -14.84 20.97
CA ASP A 199 -39.80 -15.09 20.94
C ASP A 199 -40.11 -16.09 22.03
N GLY A 200 -40.71 -15.63 23.07
CA GLY A 200 -41.12 -16.39 24.21
C GLY A 200 -42.46 -15.90 24.73
N CYS A 201 -43.53 -16.64 24.39
CA CYS A 201 -44.86 -16.72 24.97
C CYS A 201 -45.67 -15.47 25.25
#